data_d91c70da164e87c1d8f3a4df83f811b7
#
_entry.id   d91c70da164e87c1d8f3a4df83f811b7
#
_cell.length_a   1.000
_cell.length_b   1.000
_cell.length_c   1.000
_cell.angle_alpha   90.00
_cell.angle_beta   90.00
_cell.angle_gamma   90.00
#
_symmetry.space_group_name_H-M   'P 1'
#
loop_
_entity.id
_entity.type
_entity.pdbx_description
1 polymer ?
#
loop_
_entity_poly.entity_id
_entity_poly.type
_entity_poly.pdbx_seq_one_letter_code
_entity_poly.pdbx_strand_id
1 'polypeptide(L)'
;ELLYGSHGEIPRTVLTPTSVEECFRYTAEAFNLAEKYQCPVLVATDMFLGMSKQSVPLKEIDFSSIRIDRGDLISDEELARMPKGAYRRYAVTETGISKRSIPGQKNGRFVALSNEHDDGAIEEIENPKTRIEQMNKRMSKLKHFDADAIGYSYDGPENTEWTLVGFGSTAAQIREAVEVLRSRGIQTGHLQLRVLSPFPDASVKRILAGAKRILVVENNATGQLAERIRARVGFHDKISSCLKFSGEPFTVREILMHVHQAEGVT
;
A
#
# COMPACT_ATOMS: atom_id res chain seq x y z
N GLU A 1 12.79 -3.01 4.22
CA GLU A 1 12.46 -4.41 3.88
C GLU A 1 11.13 -4.52 3.15
N LEU A 2 10.00 -4.01 3.69
CA LEU A 2 8.66 -4.12 3.09
C LEU A 2 8.58 -3.67 1.63
N LEU A 3 9.28 -2.61 1.26
CA LEU A 3 9.23 -2.03 -0.09
C LEU A 3 10.23 -2.68 -1.06
N TYR A 4 11.40 -3.09 -0.57
CA TYR A 4 12.54 -3.50 -1.43
C TYR A 4 13.17 -4.84 -1.04
N GLY A 5 12.77 -5.45 0.08
CA GLY A 5 13.35 -6.71 0.56
C GLY A 5 12.92 -7.91 -0.29
N SER A 6 13.77 -8.33 -1.22
CA SER A 6 13.61 -9.56 -2.01
C SER A 6 14.87 -9.82 -2.84
N HIS A 7 14.94 -10.98 -3.46
CA HIS A 7 15.96 -11.32 -4.45
C HIS A 7 15.59 -10.71 -5.82
N GLY A 8 15.94 -9.44 -6.03
CA GLY A 8 15.60 -8.67 -7.22
C GLY A 8 14.31 -7.85 -7.09
N GLU A 9 13.87 -7.27 -8.19
CA GLU A 9 12.72 -6.37 -8.24
C GLU A 9 11.42 -7.18 -8.38
N ILE A 10 10.51 -6.97 -7.44
CA ILE A 10 9.20 -7.62 -7.41
C ILE A 10 8.13 -6.55 -7.17
N PRO A 11 7.11 -6.44 -8.04
CA PRO A 11 5.96 -5.60 -7.76
C PRO A 11 5.21 -6.15 -6.55
N ARG A 12 4.89 -5.29 -5.60
CA ARG A 12 4.17 -5.66 -4.39
C ARG A 12 3.27 -4.55 -3.89
N THR A 13 2.18 -4.93 -3.26
CA THR A 13 1.34 -3.98 -2.54
C THR A 13 1.68 -4.01 -1.05
N VAL A 14 1.79 -2.84 -0.44
CA VAL A 14 2.01 -2.68 1.01
C VAL A 14 0.87 -1.86 1.58
N LEU A 15 0.03 -2.50 2.37
CA LEU A 15 -1.11 -1.93 3.07
C LEU A 15 -0.72 -1.62 4.53
N THR A 16 -1.15 -0.49 5.05
CA THR A 16 -0.87 -0.05 6.42
C THR A 16 -2.16 0.35 7.12
N PRO A 17 -2.90 -0.63 7.69
CA PRO A 17 -4.13 -0.35 8.44
C PRO A 17 -3.83 0.54 9.65
N THR A 18 -4.82 1.34 10.06
CA THR A 18 -4.71 2.33 11.11
C THR A 18 -5.45 1.95 12.40
N SER A 19 -6.28 0.93 12.34
CA SER A 19 -7.10 0.44 13.46
C SER A 19 -7.29 -1.07 13.39
N VAL A 20 -7.79 -1.66 14.49
CA VAL A 20 -8.15 -3.08 14.57
C VAL A 20 -9.22 -3.44 13.53
N GLU A 21 -10.19 -2.56 13.31
CA GLU A 21 -11.23 -2.72 12.29
C GLU A 21 -10.61 -2.71 10.87
N GLU A 22 -9.72 -1.76 10.59
CA GLU A 22 -9.04 -1.72 9.29
C GLU A 22 -8.16 -2.96 9.07
N CYS A 23 -7.56 -3.55 10.12
CA CYS A 23 -6.85 -4.82 10.00
C CYS A 23 -7.76 -5.92 9.46
N PHE A 24 -9.01 -6.00 9.94
CA PHE A 24 -9.99 -6.96 9.43
C PHE A 24 -10.31 -6.73 7.96
N ARG A 25 -10.69 -5.51 7.60
CA ARG A 25 -11.07 -5.16 6.21
C ARG A 25 -9.92 -5.30 5.24
N TYR A 26 -8.74 -4.79 5.59
CA TYR A 26 -7.57 -4.86 4.71
C TYR A 26 -6.99 -6.27 4.57
N THR A 27 -7.21 -7.16 5.54
CA THR A 27 -6.84 -8.56 5.36
C THR A 27 -7.67 -9.21 4.25
N ALA A 28 -8.98 -9.01 4.23
CA ALA A 28 -9.82 -9.50 3.14
C ALA A 28 -9.44 -8.88 1.79
N GLU A 29 -9.21 -7.56 1.77
CA GLU A 29 -8.80 -6.85 0.55
C GLU A 29 -7.41 -7.28 0.07
N ALA A 30 -6.49 -7.62 0.97
CA ALA A 30 -5.17 -8.14 0.60
C ALA A 30 -5.24 -9.43 -0.22
N PHE A 31 -6.16 -10.34 0.12
CA PHE A 31 -6.41 -11.53 -0.70
C PHE A 31 -6.97 -11.19 -2.08
N ASN A 32 -7.93 -10.27 -2.16
CA ASN A 32 -8.49 -9.81 -3.43
C ASN A 32 -7.41 -9.19 -4.33
N LEU A 33 -6.59 -8.31 -3.77
CA LEU A 33 -5.48 -7.68 -4.50
C LEU A 33 -4.43 -8.69 -4.95
N ALA A 34 -4.08 -9.65 -4.08
CA ALA A 34 -3.12 -10.71 -4.41
C ALA A 34 -3.62 -11.60 -5.56
N GLU A 35 -4.90 -11.95 -5.55
CA GLU A 35 -5.54 -12.73 -6.62
C GLU A 35 -5.66 -11.92 -7.92
N LYS A 36 -6.11 -10.66 -7.82
CA LYS A 36 -6.33 -9.77 -8.96
C LYS A 36 -5.03 -9.41 -9.68
N TYR A 37 -4.02 -8.96 -8.93
CA TYR A 37 -2.75 -8.50 -9.50
C TYR A 37 -1.68 -9.60 -9.57
N GLN A 38 -1.94 -10.77 -8.98
CA GLN A 38 -1.03 -11.92 -8.97
C GLN A 38 0.38 -11.54 -8.52
N CYS A 39 0.45 -10.79 -7.42
CA CYS A 39 1.70 -10.36 -6.78
C CYS A 39 1.54 -10.35 -5.25
N PRO A 40 2.65 -10.34 -4.50
CA PRO A 40 2.59 -10.28 -3.04
C PRO A 40 1.87 -9.03 -2.54
N VAL A 41 1.04 -9.22 -1.52
CA VAL A 41 0.41 -8.13 -0.75
C VAL A 41 0.82 -8.28 0.71
N LEU A 42 1.41 -7.24 1.27
CA LEU A 42 1.87 -7.18 2.64
C LEU A 42 0.92 -6.30 3.45
N VAL A 43 0.37 -6.82 4.54
CA VAL A 43 -0.37 -6.03 5.53
C VAL A 43 0.60 -5.72 6.66
N ALA A 44 1.06 -4.46 6.72
CA ALA A 44 2.06 -4.02 7.67
C ALA A 44 1.41 -3.34 8.86
N THR A 45 1.56 -3.93 10.04
CA THR A 45 1.18 -3.35 11.32
C THR A 45 2.42 -3.07 12.16
N ASP A 46 2.33 -2.09 13.05
CA ASP A 46 3.33 -1.89 14.08
C ASP A 46 2.97 -2.62 15.39
N MET A 47 3.90 -2.63 16.34
CA MET A 47 3.70 -3.32 17.61
C MET A 47 2.53 -2.73 18.40
N PHE A 48 2.33 -1.41 18.37
CA PHE A 48 1.24 -0.78 19.10
C PHE A 48 -0.11 -1.25 18.57
N LEU A 49 -0.33 -1.22 17.26
CA LEU A 49 -1.57 -1.73 16.66
C LEU A 49 -1.73 -3.24 16.88
N GLY A 50 -0.66 -4.04 16.75
CA GLY A 50 -0.67 -5.48 16.94
C GLY A 50 -1.00 -5.92 18.38
N MET A 51 -0.68 -5.07 19.37
CA MET A 51 -0.97 -5.33 20.80
C MET A 51 -2.27 -4.65 21.28
N SER A 52 -2.87 -3.79 20.45
CA SER A 52 -4.08 -3.06 20.81
C SER A 52 -5.29 -3.96 20.91
N LYS A 53 -6.18 -3.61 21.84
CA LYS A 53 -7.53 -4.18 21.97
C LYS A 53 -8.54 -3.07 21.77
N GLN A 54 -9.49 -3.27 20.90
CA GLN A 54 -10.53 -2.30 20.60
C GLN A 54 -11.90 -2.97 20.54
N SER A 55 -12.90 -2.34 21.11
CA SER A 55 -14.29 -2.71 20.87
C SER A 55 -14.71 -2.20 19.51
N VAL A 56 -15.16 -3.10 18.65
CA VAL A 56 -15.64 -2.78 17.31
C VAL A 56 -17.11 -3.16 17.20
N PRO A 57 -17.99 -2.26 16.75
CA PRO A 57 -19.39 -2.59 16.51
C PRO A 57 -19.52 -3.75 15.52
N LEU A 58 -20.38 -4.75 15.78
CA LEU A 58 -20.52 -5.92 14.90
C LEU A 58 -20.83 -5.56 13.45
N LYS A 59 -21.56 -4.46 13.21
CA LYS A 59 -21.84 -3.96 11.87
C LYS A 59 -20.58 -3.56 11.06
N GLU A 60 -19.48 -3.28 11.75
CA GLU A 60 -18.20 -2.89 11.13
C GLU A 60 -17.28 -4.09 10.89
N ILE A 61 -17.63 -5.26 11.48
CA ILE A 61 -16.98 -6.56 11.26
C ILE A 61 -17.97 -7.53 10.60
N ASP A 62 -18.72 -7.05 9.63
CA ASP A 62 -19.72 -7.86 8.93
C ASP A 62 -19.03 -8.74 7.89
N PHE A 63 -18.92 -10.04 8.19
CA PHE A 63 -18.36 -11.03 7.26
C PHE A 63 -19.19 -11.17 5.97
N SER A 64 -20.49 -10.86 6.01
CA SER A 64 -21.36 -10.93 4.83
C SER A 64 -21.09 -9.80 3.83
N SER A 65 -20.47 -8.71 4.27
CA SER A 65 -20.07 -7.58 3.43
C SER A 65 -18.75 -7.82 2.68
N ILE A 66 -18.00 -8.87 3.05
CA ILE A 66 -16.73 -9.18 2.42
C ILE A 66 -16.97 -9.69 1.00
N ARG A 67 -16.56 -8.90 0.03
CA ARG A 67 -16.53 -9.34 -1.37
C ARG A 67 -15.27 -10.16 -1.64
N ILE A 68 -15.42 -11.32 -2.25
CA ILE A 68 -14.32 -12.17 -2.69
C ILE A 68 -14.10 -11.95 -4.19
N ASP A 69 -12.95 -11.44 -4.55
CA ASP A 69 -12.50 -11.27 -5.94
C ASP A 69 -11.31 -12.21 -6.21
N ARG A 70 -11.53 -13.20 -7.06
CA ARG A 70 -10.51 -14.20 -7.41
C ARG A 70 -9.64 -13.76 -8.60
N GLY A 71 -9.80 -12.52 -9.06
CA GLY A 71 -9.10 -12.00 -10.22
C GLY A 71 -9.52 -12.67 -11.54
N ASP A 72 -8.64 -12.61 -12.52
CA ASP A 72 -8.93 -13.12 -13.87
C ASP A 72 -8.68 -14.64 -13.96
N LEU A 73 -9.74 -15.42 -13.75
CA LEU A 73 -9.72 -16.87 -13.87
C LEU A 73 -10.12 -17.28 -15.30
N ILE A 74 -9.43 -18.31 -15.82
CA ILE A 74 -9.84 -18.95 -17.06
C ILE A 74 -10.97 -19.95 -16.78
N SER A 75 -12.02 -19.94 -17.61
CA SER A 75 -13.14 -20.86 -17.44
C SER A 75 -12.86 -22.26 -18.00
N ASP A 76 -13.65 -23.26 -17.56
CA ASP A 76 -13.57 -24.63 -18.10
C ASP A 76 -13.91 -24.67 -19.60
N GLU A 77 -14.85 -23.82 -20.06
CA GLU A 77 -15.22 -23.72 -21.46
C GLU A 77 -14.09 -23.12 -22.31
N GLU A 78 -13.38 -22.11 -21.80
CA GLU A 78 -12.21 -21.56 -22.49
C GLU A 78 -11.10 -22.60 -22.61
N LEU A 79 -10.81 -23.32 -21.53
CA LEU A 79 -9.82 -24.39 -21.51
C LEU A 79 -10.19 -25.57 -22.44
N ALA A 80 -11.48 -25.91 -22.53
CA ALA A 80 -11.95 -26.99 -23.37
C ALA A 80 -11.81 -26.67 -24.88
N ARG A 81 -11.85 -25.38 -25.26
CA ARG A 81 -11.66 -24.92 -26.63
C ARG A 81 -10.19 -24.85 -27.06
N MET A 82 -9.29 -24.86 -26.10
CA MET A 82 -7.84 -24.80 -26.35
C MET A 82 -7.32 -26.17 -26.77
N PRO A 83 -6.38 -26.23 -27.73
CA PRO A 83 -5.62 -27.46 -27.99
C PRO A 83 -4.93 -27.94 -26.69
N LYS A 84 -4.79 -29.25 -26.56
CA LYS A 84 -4.09 -29.84 -25.40
C LYS A 84 -2.68 -29.25 -25.27
N GLY A 85 -2.36 -28.71 -24.07
CA GLY A 85 -1.06 -28.11 -23.79
C GLY A 85 -0.87 -26.69 -24.33
N ALA A 86 -1.92 -26.05 -24.87
CA ALA A 86 -1.85 -24.67 -25.37
C ALA A 86 -2.01 -23.61 -24.27
N TYR A 87 -2.48 -23.98 -23.08
CA TYR A 87 -2.62 -23.04 -21.97
C TYR A 87 -1.25 -22.51 -21.53
N ARG A 88 -1.16 -21.18 -21.41
CA ARG A 88 0.04 -20.46 -20.99
C ARG A 88 -0.24 -19.66 -19.74
N ARG A 89 0.16 -20.21 -18.59
CA ARG A 89 -0.05 -19.57 -17.27
C ARG A 89 0.62 -18.20 -17.16
N TYR A 90 1.73 -18.02 -17.83
CA TYR A 90 2.56 -16.82 -17.74
C TYR A 90 2.61 -16.03 -19.05
N ALA A 91 1.59 -16.18 -19.88
CA ALA A 91 1.46 -15.43 -21.13
C ALA A 91 1.73 -13.95 -20.94
N VAL A 92 2.50 -13.35 -21.83
CA VAL A 92 2.73 -11.90 -21.83
C VAL A 92 1.46 -11.20 -22.28
N THR A 93 0.96 -10.31 -21.46
CA THR A 93 -0.26 -9.53 -21.70
C THR A 93 0.03 -8.04 -21.52
N GLU A 94 -0.81 -7.19 -22.07
CA GLU A 94 -0.69 -5.73 -21.93
C GLU A 94 -0.70 -5.29 -20.46
N THR A 95 -1.56 -5.89 -19.66
CA THR A 95 -1.68 -5.59 -18.21
C THR A 95 -0.62 -6.27 -17.34
N GLY A 96 0.12 -7.23 -17.90
CA GLY A 96 1.00 -8.12 -17.14
C GLY A 96 0.28 -9.22 -16.36
N ILE A 97 -1.06 -9.25 -16.38
CA ILE A 97 -1.89 -10.23 -15.70
C ILE A 97 -2.38 -11.27 -16.70
N SER A 98 -2.03 -12.53 -16.47
CA SER A 98 -2.46 -13.65 -17.31
C SER A 98 -3.60 -14.39 -16.63
N LYS A 99 -4.57 -14.89 -17.40
CA LYS A 99 -5.66 -15.71 -16.86
C LYS A 99 -5.11 -16.90 -16.11
N ARG A 100 -5.63 -17.16 -14.92
CA ARG A 100 -5.17 -18.20 -14.02
C ARG A 100 -6.16 -19.34 -13.96
N SER A 101 -5.66 -20.56 -14.20
CA SER A 101 -6.42 -21.77 -13.90
C SER A 101 -6.37 -22.10 -12.40
N ILE A 102 -7.34 -22.89 -11.96
CA ILE A 102 -7.36 -23.44 -10.60
C ILE A 102 -7.07 -24.95 -10.63
N PRO A 103 -6.54 -25.53 -9.55
CA PRO A 103 -6.28 -26.97 -9.49
C PRO A 103 -7.54 -27.79 -9.78
N GLY A 104 -7.40 -28.84 -10.59
CA GLY A 104 -8.49 -29.72 -11.01
C GLY A 104 -9.10 -29.41 -12.37
N GLN A 105 -8.88 -28.22 -12.94
CA GLN A 105 -9.38 -27.88 -14.27
C GLN A 105 -8.67 -28.68 -15.37
N LYS A 106 -9.46 -29.34 -16.24
CA LYS A 106 -8.93 -30.07 -17.39
C LYS A 106 -8.28 -29.08 -18.36
N ASN A 107 -7.12 -29.45 -18.90
CA ASN A 107 -6.27 -28.63 -19.79
C ASN A 107 -5.64 -27.38 -19.12
N GLY A 108 -5.95 -27.07 -17.85
CA GLY A 108 -5.40 -25.92 -17.12
C GLY A 108 -4.09 -26.20 -16.36
N ARG A 109 -3.42 -27.33 -16.67
CA ARG A 109 -2.16 -27.69 -15.98
C ARG A 109 -1.03 -26.74 -16.34
N PHE A 110 -0.30 -26.30 -15.33
CA PHE A 110 0.95 -25.55 -15.47
C PHE A 110 1.94 -25.97 -14.38
N VAL A 111 3.20 -25.56 -14.54
CA VAL A 111 4.26 -25.75 -13.55
C VAL A 111 4.58 -24.40 -12.94
N ALA A 112 4.74 -24.36 -11.60
CA ALA A 112 5.30 -23.22 -10.90
C ALA A 112 6.79 -23.47 -10.68
N LEU A 113 7.63 -22.69 -11.32
CA LEU A 113 9.08 -22.75 -11.18
C LEU A 113 9.58 -21.63 -10.27
N SER A 114 10.69 -21.90 -9.56
CA SER A 114 11.36 -20.91 -8.72
C SER A 114 12.33 -20.03 -9.49
N ASN A 115 12.75 -20.47 -10.67
CA ASN A 115 13.70 -19.78 -11.54
C ASN A 115 12.99 -18.99 -12.66
N GLU A 116 13.76 -18.37 -13.56
CA GLU A 116 13.20 -17.71 -14.73
C GLU A 116 12.61 -18.74 -15.69
N HIS A 117 11.52 -18.38 -16.33
CA HIS A 117 10.73 -19.26 -17.19
C HIS A 117 10.08 -18.47 -18.34
N ASP A 118 9.70 -19.19 -19.38
CA ASP A 118 8.87 -18.67 -20.47
C ASP A 118 7.39 -18.54 -20.05
N ASP A 119 6.53 -18.26 -21.02
CA ASP A 119 5.09 -18.13 -20.82
C ASP A 119 4.40 -19.44 -20.43
N GLY A 120 5.00 -20.58 -20.76
CA GLY A 120 4.51 -21.93 -20.45
C GLY A 120 5.04 -22.48 -19.12
N ALA A 121 6.16 -21.99 -18.62
CA ALA A 121 6.90 -22.53 -17.50
C ALA A 121 7.15 -24.02 -17.58
N ILE A 122 7.50 -24.51 -18.78
CA ILE A 122 7.75 -25.93 -19.02
C ILE A 122 9.21 -26.28 -18.65
N GLU A 123 10.13 -25.35 -18.90
CA GLU A 123 11.56 -25.49 -18.65
C GLU A 123 12.12 -24.24 -17.99
N GLU A 124 13.21 -24.40 -17.23
CA GLU A 124 14.04 -23.28 -16.79
C GLU A 124 14.75 -22.69 -18.00
N ILE A 125 14.69 -21.37 -18.12
CA ILE A 125 15.28 -20.68 -19.27
C ILE A 125 16.26 -19.61 -18.81
N GLU A 126 17.54 -19.85 -19.07
CA GLU A 126 18.60 -18.86 -18.91
C GLU A 126 18.79 -18.07 -20.22
N ASN A 127 17.77 -17.31 -20.62
CA ASN A 127 17.77 -16.53 -21.84
C ASN A 127 17.49 -15.05 -21.53
N PRO A 128 18.40 -14.13 -21.88
CA PRO A 128 18.22 -12.69 -21.61
C PRO A 128 16.94 -12.10 -22.21
N LYS A 129 16.52 -12.54 -23.39
CA LYS A 129 15.29 -12.06 -24.03
C LYS A 129 14.06 -12.45 -23.22
N THR A 130 13.95 -13.73 -22.86
CA THR A 130 12.87 -14.24 -22.00
C THR A 130 12.86 -13.54 -20.65
N ARG A 131 14.02 -13.32 -20.06
CA ARG A 131 14.18 -12.57 -18.81
C ARG A 131 13.58 -11.16 -18.92
N ILE A 132 13.93 -10.44 -19.96
CA ILE A 132 13.42 -9.06 -20.20
C ILE A 132 11.91 -9.08 -20.39
N GLU A 133 11.39 -9.99 -21.21
CA GLU A 133 9.94 -10.11 -21.46
C GLU A 133 9.15 -10.39 -20.17
N GLN A 134 9.57 -11.38 -19.38
CA GLN A 134 8.90 -11.76 -18.14
C GLN A 134 9.05 -10.68 -17.05
N MET A 135 10.19 -9.98 -16.98
CA MET A 135 10.35 -8.85 -16.06
C MET A 135 9.43 -7.68 -16.44
N ASN A 136 9.38 -7.30 -17.71
CA ASN A 136 8.48 -6.24 -18.19
C ASN A 136 7.03 -6.59 -17.87
N LYS A 137 6.63 -7.84 -18.11
CA LYS A 137 5.31 -8.36 -17.76
C LYS A 137 5.05 -8.22 -16.25
N ARG A 138 5.96 -8.71 -15.42
CA ARG A 138 5.83 -8.64 -13.95
C ARG A 138 5.70 -7.19 -13.47
N MET A 139 6.56 -6.29 -13.94
CA MET A 139 6.57 -4.89 -13.54
C MET A 139 5.35 -4.11 -14.04
N SER A 140 4.64 -4.59 -15.05
CA SER A 140 3.41 -3.94 -15.53
C SER A 140 2.17 -4.26 -14.69
N LYS A 141 2.16 -5.30 -13.86
CA LYS A 141 0.99 -5.78 -13.11
C LYS A 141 0.31 -4.71 -12.26
N LEU A 142 1.07 -3.80 -11.67
CA LEU A 142 0.54 -2.75 -10.79
C LEU A 142 0.37 -1.39 -11.49
N LYS A 143 0.57 -1.29 -12.82
CA LYS A 143 0.38 -0.03 -13.55
C LYS A 143 -1.05 0.52 -13.48
N HIS A 144 -2.03 -0.37 -13.37
CA HIS A 144 -3.45 -0.02 -13.29
C HIS A 144 -4.00 -0.18 -11.86
N PHE A 145 -3.11 -0.22 -10.86
CA PHE A 145 -3.54 -0.24 -9.48
C PHE A 145 -4.09 1.14 -9.10
N ASP A 146 -5.35 1.16 -8.67
CA ASP A 146 -5.99 2.38 -8.17
C ASP A 146 -5.57 2.62 -6.72
N ALA A 147 -4.44 3.30 -6.56
CA ALA A 147 -3.94 3.66 -5.24
C ALA A 147 -4.82 4.71 -4.54
N ASP A 148 -5.65 5.44 -5.28
CA ASP A 148 -6.49 6.48 -4.72
C ASP A 148 -7.75 5.89 -4.07
N ALA A 149 -8.26 4.75 -4.55
CA ALA A 149 -9.45 4.11 -4.01
C ALA A 149 -9.31 3.66 -2.55
N ILE A 150 -8.12 3.20 -2.16
CA ILE A 150 -7.85 2.67 -0.81
C ILE A 150 -6.59 3.27 -0.15
N GLY A 151 -5.83 4.08 -0.89
CA GLY A 151 -4.45 4.41 -0.57
C GLY A 151 -4.28 5.46 0.51
N TYR A 152 -5.27 6.30 0.74
CA TYR A 152 -5.18 7.38 1.72
C TYR A 152 -6.55 7.89 2.16
N SER A 153 -6.55 8.69 3.22
CA SER A 153 -7.63 9.63 3.51
C SER A 153 -7.03 11.01 3.80
N TYR A 154 -7.77 12.03 3.44
CA TYR A 154 -7.42 13.41 3.75
C TYR A 154 -8.59 14.12 4.42
N ASP A 155 -8.32 14.72 5.57
CA ASP A 155 -9.23 15.56 6.30
C ASP A 155 -8.60 16.95 6.48
N GLY A 156 -9.11 17.93 5.74
CA GLY A 156 -8.63 19.30 5.82
C GLY A 156 -9.05 20.16 4.63
N PRO A 157 -8.84 21.49 4.74
CA PRO A 157 -9.05 22.41 3.63
C PRO A 157 -7.98 22.20 2.54
N GLU A 158 -8.22 22.75 1.36
CA GLU A 158 -7.29 22.67 0.23
C GLU A 158 -5.94 23.35 0.56
N ASN A 159 -5.98 24.49 1.26
CA ASN A 159 -4.80 25.22 1.68
C ASN A 159 -4.65 25.14 3.21
N THR A 160 -3.49 24.75 3.69
CA THR A 160 -3.21 24.55 5.11
C THR A 160 -1.94 25.29 5.55
N GLU A 161 -1.90 25.72 6.79
CA GLU A 161 -0.63 26.11 7.41
C GLU A 161 0.23 24.91 7.72
N TRP A 162 -0.41 23.85 8.21
CA TRP A 162 0.20 22.58 8.47
C TRP A 162 -0.59 21.44 7.84
N THR A 163 0.08 20.50 7.19
CA THR A 163 -0.46 19.18 6.90
C THR A 163 0.34 18.14 7.67
N LEU A 164 -0.31 17.44 8.59
CA LEU A 164 0.27 16.33 9.33
C LEU A 164 0.05 15.05 8.53
N VAL A 165 1.13 14.27 8.35
CA VAL A 165 1.12 13.06 7.53
C VAL A 165 1.56 11.88 8.38
N GLY A 166 0.84 10.76 8.28
CA GLY A 166 1.19 9.53 8.97
C GLY A 166 0.75 8.28 8.24
N PHE A 167 1.10 7.13 8.81
CA PHE A 167 0.64 5.80 8.40
C PHE A 167 0.54 4.89 9.63
N GLY A 168 -0.21 3.79 9.52
CA GLY A 168 -0.34 2.83 10.62
C GLY A 168 -0.96 3.45 11.87
N SER A 169 -0.45 3.09 13.04
CA SER A 169 -1.01 3.43 14.35
C SER A 169 -0.91 4.91 14.75
N THR A 170 -0.16 5.74 14.02
CA THR A 170 -0.06 7.18 14.31
C THR A 170 -1.35 7.96 14.04
N ALA A 171 -2.31 7.35 13.34
CA ALA A 171 -3.52 7.99 12.86
C ALA A 171 -4.36 8.67 13.95
N ALA A 172 -4.55 8.01 15.11
CA ALA A 172 -5.40 8.54 16.18
C ALA A 172 -4.77 9.77 16.82
N GLN A 173 -3.49 9.71 17.13
CA GLN A 173 -2.74 10.81 17.75
C GLN A 173 -2.61 12.02 16.83
N ILE A 174 -2.41 11.78 15.52
CA ILE A 174 -2.40 12.86 14.52
C ILE A 174 -3.76 13.52 14.43
N ARG A 175 -4.85 12.75 14.41
CA ARG A 175 -6.22 13.28 14.34
C ARG A 175 -6.51 14.21 15.51
N GLU A 176 -6.22 13.76 16.74
CA GLU A 176 -6.41 14.57 17.94
C GLU A 176 -5.53 15.82 17.94
N ALA A 177 -4.26 15.71 17.52
CA ALA A 177 -3.37 16.87 17.40
C ALA A 177 -3.91 17.91 16.40
N VAL A 178 -4.47 17.45 15.26
CA VAL A 178 -5.10 18.31 14.26
C VAL A 178 -6.34 19.02 14.82
N GLU A 179 -7.18 18.32 15.59
CA GLU A 179 -8.34 18.94 16.27
C GLU A 179 -7.91 20.04 17.24
N VAL A 180 -6.86 19.78 18.04
CA VAL A 180 -6.30 20.79 18.95
C VAL A 180 -5.74 22.00 18.20
N LEU A 181 -5.00 21.80 17.10
CA LEU A 181 -4.46 22.90 16.30
C LEU A 181 -5.58 23.74 15.67
N ARG A 182 -6.60 23.07 15.11
CA ARG A 182 -7.78 23.76 14.56
C ARG A 182 -8.55 24.56 15.62
N SER A 183 -8.68 24.05 16.84
CA SER A 183 -9.33 24.78 17.94
C SER A 183 -8.57 26.06 18.34
N ARG A 184 -7.29 26.13 18.01
CA ARG A 184 -6.42 27.32 18.20
C ARG A 184 -6.40 28.25 16.96
N GLY A 185 -7.20 27.97 15.95
CA GLY A 185 -7.28 28.78 14.72
C GLY A 185 -6.22 28.45 13.66
N ILE A 186 -5.40 27.41 13.86
CA ILE A 186 -4.39 27.01 12.90
C ILE A 186 -5.02 26.09 11.84
N GLN A 187 -4.99 26.50 10.57
CA GLN A 187 -5.53 25.70 9.47
C GLN A 187 -4.66 24.47 9.25
N THR A 188 -5.15 23.32 9.71
CA THR A 188 -4.40 22.08 9.71
C THR A 188 -5.13 20.97 8.96
N GLY A 189 -4.41 20.22 8.13
CA GLY A 189 -4.89 19.02 7.45
C GLY A 189 -4.25 17.74 8.02
N HIS A 190 -4.95 16.62 7.88
CA HIS A 190 -4.45 15.27 8.18
C HIS A 190 -4.45 14.42 6.92
N LEU A 191 -3.29 14.01 6.45
CA LEU A 191 -3.12 13.04 5.40
C LEU A 191 -2.69 11.71 6.00
N GLN A 192 -3.57 10.72 6.00
CA GLN A 192 -3.29 9.38 6.48
C GLN A 192 -3.08 8.44 5.30
N LEU A 193 -1.87 7.90 5.17
CA LEU A 193 -1.55 6.91 4.14
C LEU A 193 -1.93 5.51 4.61
N ARG A 194 -2.54 4.75 3.70
CA ARG A 194 -2.93 3.35 3.89
C ARG A 194 -2.28 2.41 2.90
N VAL A 195 -1.72 2.94 1.81
CA VAL A 195 -0.92 2.18 0.84
C VAL A 195 0.43 2.86 0.67
N LEU A 196 1.50 2.13 0.95
CA LEU A 196 2.86 2.61 0.75
C LEU A 196 3.45 2.14 -0.59
N SER A 197 2.89 1.09 -1.18
CA SER A 197 3.24 0.61 -2.52
C SER A 197 2.03 -0.07 -3.16
N PRO A 198 1.63 0.28 -4.40
CA PRO A 198 2.06 1.46 -5.15
C PRO A 198 1.75 2.76 -4.39
N PHE A 199 2.62 3.74 -4.51
CA PHE A 199 2.44 5.00 -3.79
C PHE A 199 1.43 5.90 -4.53
N PRO A 200 0.48 6.58 -3.85
CA PRO A 200 -0.52 7.44 -4.48
C PRO A 200 0.06 8.82 -4.84
N ASP A 201 1.03 8.84 -5.75
CA ASP A 201 1.86 10.00 -6.06
C ASP A 201 1.04 11.25 -6.42
N ALA A 202 0.06 11.10 -7.32
CA ALA A 202 -0.72 12.22 -7.83
C ALA A 202 -1.53 12.89 -6.73
N SER A 203 -2.22 12.11 -5.91
CA SER A 203 -3.05 12.62 -4.83
C SER A 203 -2.23 13.19 -3.69
N VAL A 204 -1.16 12.51 -3.28
CA VAL A 204 -0.24 13.03 -2.26
C VAL A 204 0.38 14.35 -2.72
N LYS A 205 0.83 14.43 -3.97
CA LYS A 205 1.38 15.66 -4.54
C LYS A 205 0.36 16.81 -4.54
N ARG A 206 -0.86 16.55 -4.95
CA ARG A 206 -1.94 17.53 -4.99
C ARG A 206 -2.28 18.06 -3.58
N ILE A 207 -2.43 17.17 -2.60
CA ILE A 207 -2.75 17.54 -1.22
C ILE A 207 -1.62 18.36 -0.60
N LEU A 208 -0.37 17.89 -0.72
CA LEU A 208 0.78 18.55 -0.10
C LEU A 208 1.18 19.86 -0.79
N ALA A 209 0.77 20.06 -2.03
CA ALA A 209 1.00 21.35 -2.72
C ALA A 209 0.32 22.53 -2.00
N GLY A 210 -0.88 22.32 -1.44
CA GLY A 210 -1.62 23.33 -0.69
C GLY A 210 -1.09 23.59 0.74
N ALA A 211 -0.16 22.78 1.22
CA ALA A 211 0.41 22.95 2.55
C ALA A 211 1.56 23.98 2.55
N LYS A 212 1.59 24.88 3.53
CA LYS A 212 2.76 25.74 3.78
C LYS A 212 3.89 24.92 4.44
N ARG A 213 3.54 24.08 5.41
CA ARG A 213 4.46 23.20 6.16
C ARG A 213 3.89 21.79 6.25
N ILE A 214 4.74 20.80 6.23
CA ILE A 214 4.37 19.38 6.29
C ILE A 214 5.12 18.75 7.46
N LEU A 215 4.40 18.13 8.39
CA LEU A 215 4.96 17.35 9.47
C LEU A 215 4.66 15.88 9.26
N VAL A 216 5.69 15.07 9.03
CA VAL A 216 5.56 13.61 8.92
C VAL A 216 5.81 12.98 10.27
N VAL A 217 4.80 12.27 10.80
CA VAL A 217 4.81 11.63 12.12
C VAL A 217 5.00 10.13 11.93
N GLU A 218 6.11 9.58 12.41
CA GLU A 218 6.42 8.18 12.16
C GLU A 218 7.24 7.50 13.26
N ASN A 219 6.90 6.24 13.55
CA ASN A 219 7.53 5.42 14.59
C ASN A 219 8.81 4.74 14.06
N ASN A 220 9.77 5.53 13.63
CA ASN A 220 11.10 5.04 13.23
C ASN A 220 12.17 6.14 13.44
N ALA A 221 13.42 5.76 13.40
CA ALA A 221 14.55 6.64 13.70
C ALA A 221 15.05 7.46 12.51
N THR A 222 14.69 7.09 11.27
CA THR A 222 15.32 7.62 10.05
C THR A 222 14.39 8.45 9.17
N GLY A 223 13.09 8.54 9.51
CA GLY A 223 12.14 9.32 8.72
C GLY A 223 11.82 8.69 7.36
N GLN A 224 11.59 7.37 7.34
CA GLN A 224 11.43 6.57 6.12
C GLN A 224 10.26 7.03 5.24
N LEU A 225 9.13 7.45 5.85
CA LEU A 225 8.00 7.99 5.10
C LEU A 225 8.32 9.38 4.55
N ALA A 226 8.95 10.24 5.35
CA ALA A 226 9.36 11.57 4.90
C ALA A 226 10.33 11.49 3.72
N GLU A 227 11.31 10.58 3.78
CA GLU A 227 12.22 10.31 2.65
C GLU A 227 11.47 9.81 1.41
N ARG A 228 10.51 8.91 1.61
CA ARG A 228 9.70 8.39 0.49
C ARG A 228 8.88 9.50 -0.16
N ILE A 229 8.24 10.36 0.63
CA ILE A 229 7.47 11.51 0.10
C ILE A 229 8.40 12.43 -0.69
N ARG A 230 9.57 12.78 -0.15
CA ARG A 230 10.57 13.61 -0.85
C ARG A 230 10.99 13.00 -2.18
N ALA A 231 11.29 11.69 -2.17
CA ALA A 231 11.72 10.97 -3.37
C ALA A 231 10.62 10.86 -4.45
N ARG A 232 9.35 10.74 -4.03
CA ARG A 232 8.23 10.48 -4.95
C ARG A 232 7.56 11.77 -5.44
N VAL A 233 7.38 12.76 -4.58
CA VAL A 233 6.57 13.94 -4.89
C VAL A 233 7.27 15.28 -4.64
N GLY A 234 8.44 15.28 -4.01
CA GLY A 234 9.23 16.50 -3.75
C GLY A 234 8.91 17.16 -2.40
N PHE A 235 8.80 18.48 -2.39
CA PHE A 235 8.52 19.32 -1.21
C PHE A 235 9.61 19.30 -0.13
N HIS A 236 10.89 19.16 -0.53
CA HIS A 236 12.03 19.01 0.39
C HIS A 236 12.08 20.09 1.48
N ASP A 237 11.84 21.36 1.10
CA ASP A 237 11.94 22.51 2.00
C ASP A 237 10.74 22.67 2.94
N LYS A 238 9.62 21.98 2.66
CA LYS A 238 8.39 22.07 3.45
C LYS A 238 8.28 20.93 4.49
N ILE A 239 9.02 19.83 4.30
CA ILE A 239 8.86 18.61 5.10
C ILE A 239 9.79 18.61 6.30
N SER A 240 9.19 18.51 7.49
CA SER A 240 9.84 18.16 8.75
C SER A 240 9.36 16.80 9.26
N SER A 241 10.13 16.18 10.13
CA SER A 241 9.85 14.86 10.69
C SER A 241 9.70 14.90 12.20
N CYS A 242 8.63 14.28 12.70
CA CYS A 242 8.41 13.98 14.11
C CYS A 242 8.64 12.49 14.31
N LEU A 243 9.79 12.12 14.87
CA LEU A 243 10.24 10.73 14.96
C LEU A 243 10.19 10.22 16.38
N LYS A 244 9.71 8.99 16.59
CA LYS A 244 9.74 8.29 17.87
C LYS A 244 10.12 6.82 17.64
N PHE A 245 11.13 6.36 18.37
CA PHE A 245 11.65 4.99 18.25
C PHE A 245 11.97 4.36 19.61
N SER A 246 11.30 4.85 20.66
CA SER A 246 11.40 4.30 22.02
C SER A 246 10.62 3.00 22.23
N GLY A 247 9.79 2.60 21.26
CA GLY A 247 8.83 1.49 21.39
C GLY A 247 7.48 1.89 21.99
N GLU A 248 7.33 3.14 22.40
CA GLU A 248 6.08 3.69 22.91
C GLU A 248 5.31 4.42 21.82
N PRO A 249 3.95 4.47 21.87
CA PRO A 249 3.16 5.28 20.96
C PRO A 249 3.42 6.78 21.14
N PHE A 250 3.16 7.58 20.13
CA PHE A 250 3.14 9.03 20.26
C PHE A 250 2.06 9.48 21.24
N THR A 251 2.35 10.55 21.97
CA THR A 251 1.35 11.36 22.63
C THR A 251 1.01 12.56 21.74
N VAL A 252 -0.21 13.08 21.88
CA VAL A 252 -0.64 14.31 21.19
C VAL A 252 0.29 15.49 21.54
N ARG A 253 0.71 15.57 22.80
CA ARG A 253 1.64 16.61 23.27
C ARG A 253 2.97 16.61 22.51
N GLU A 254 3.56 15.45 22.26
CA GLU A 254 4.82 15.35 21.50
C GLU A 254 4.65 15.90 20.08
N ILE A 255 3.54 15.58 19.40
CA ILE A 255 3.26 16.10 18.06
C ILE A 255 3.08 17.63 18.09
N LEU A 256 2.30 18.14 19.03
CA LEU A 256 2.08 19.59 19.20
C LEU A 256 3.38 20.35 19.51
N MET A 257 4.27 19.77 20.33
CA MET A 257 5.58 20.36 20.62
C MET A 257 6.42 20.54 19.35
N HIS A 258 6.42 19.57 18.44
CA HIS A 258 7.13 19.70 17.17
C HIS A 258 6.56 20.82 16.28
N VAL A 259 5.24 20.98 16.25
CA VAL A 259 4.61 22.09 15.52
C VAL A 259 5.04 23.44 16.12
N HIS A 260 4.97 23.61 17.45
CA HIS A 260 5.34 24.86 18.12
C HIS A 260 6.82 25.22 17.97
N GLN A 261 7.72 24.24 18.11
CA GLN A 261 9.16 24.47 17.91
C GLN A 261 9.47 24.96 16.49
N ALA A 262 8.79 24.42 15.47
CA ALA A 262 8.95 24.86 14.10
C ALA A 262 8.35 26.26 13.82
N GLU A 263 7.48 26.75 14.68
CA GLU A 263 6.92 28.12 14.64
C GLU A 263 7.77 29.15 15.40
N GLY A 264 8.79 28.68 16.14
CA GLY A 264 9.63 29.56 16.96
C GLY A 264 8.94 30.07 18.24
N VAL A 265 7.85 29.41 18.63
CA VAL A 265 7.15 29.67 19.89
C VAL A 265 7.77 28.79 20.96
N THR A 266 8.59 29.40 21.84
CA THR A 266 9.18 28.76 23.02
C THR A 266 8.19 28.71 24.19
#